data_95357e3e37a2fbef77b4aec8ea549ed9
#
_entry.id   95357e3e37a2fbef77b4aec8ea549ed9
#
_cell.length_a   1.000
_cell.length_b   1.000
_cell.length_c   1.000
_cell.angle_alpha   90.00
_cell.angle_beta   90.00
_cell.angle_gamma   90.00
#
_symmetry.space_group_name_H-M   'P 1'
#
loop_
_entity.id
_entity.type
_entity.pdbx_description
1 polymer ?
#
loop_
_entity_poly.entity_id
_entity_poly.type
_entity_poly.pdbx_seq_one_letter_code
_entity_poly.pdbx_strand_id
1 'polypeptide(L)'
;MSPYAVMMGLILILTPVICWLFTLGREHTRTPLSKSFKIIHANRYYLHILGYLLIIKWKQLTDGLNEPIKIRTGNWTEWIYSLEGNTTLWIQQTFENAWLTGFLNFHYLFIYLFLIYITTVYFAYVGERDMTDKVALNYLLIYALAVPYYLFFNVEVTSSWIPGMDALLYHDGWYTLFYVTHDPLDNAVPSLHIAIPFGIILLNWLHCKQKNIKMRDWAHWPYHLFIVINTILFIFTIAYLGIHWLIDIPLGMMIGAIGALFIHHIQPRMRNEHGSMFEGVTKKKVANHTFWEGAATLFILFMVLSAVSYQENNVDDRVSMRLGGGDSTFEILTPLFFGDEITTTVTNLDDSLTLQYTVVEVENSIDSMDGGKIDWKMLEENQIIYSVLPGEEMQFSTNNTNTWHLVILHNDAKDVDEVIEVRIINDYGDDDSMGKAIALSIPSMWMTGFVIHRLVRLKMAGRSLLDSTPSHLWEEE
;
A
#
# COMPACT_ATOMS: atom_id res chain seq x y z
N MET A 1 -23.70 -2.68 6.97
CA MET A 1 -23.00 -1.40 6.63
C MET A 1 -21.55 -1.79 6.37
N SER A 2 -20.97 -1.41 5.25
CA SER A 2 -19.61 -1.85 4.94
C SER A 2 -18.61 -1.34 6.01
N PRO A 3 -17.58 -2.13 6.35
CA PRO A 3 -16.53 -1.72 7.31
C PRO A 3 -15.89 -0.38 6.95
N TYR A 4 -15.66 -0.14 5.67
CA TYR A 4 -15.12 1.11 5.16
C TYR A 4 -16.03 2.32 5.49
N ALA A 5 -17.34 2.19 5.27
CA ALA A 5 -18.28 3.26 5.56
C ALA A 5 -18.34 3.59 7.06
N VAL A 6 -18.23 2.58 7.93
CA VAL A 6 -18.17 2.76 9.39
C VAL A 6 -16.90 3.53 9.78
N MET A 7 -15.74 3.12 9.29
CA MET A 7 -14.46 3.79 9.60
C MET A 7 -14.42 5.22 9.07
N MET A 8 -14.85 5.45 7.84
CA MET A 8 -14.90 6.80 7.27
C MET A 8 -15.89 7.68 8.01
N GLY A 9 -17.04 7.15 8.41
CA GLY A 9 -18.02 7.86 9.26
C GLY A 9 -17.40 8.27 10.60
N LEU A 10 -16.71 7.35 11.26
CA LEU A 10 -16.01 7.61 12.52
C LEU A 10 -14.93 8.70 12.36
N ILE A 11 -14.12 8.61 11.30
CA ILE A 11 -13.10 9.62 10.98
C ILE A 11 -13.76 10.99 10.79
N LEU A 12 -14.82 11.08 9.98
CA LEU A 12 -15.51 12.35 9.72
C LEU A 12 -16.08 12.98 11.00
N ILE A 13 -16.69 12.18 11.87
CA ILE A 13 -17.28 12.65 13.14
C ILE A 13 -16.16 13.11 14.11
N LEU A 14 -15.07 12.38 14.19
CA LEU A 14 -13.96 12.68 15.11
C LEU A 14 -13.06 13.81 14.60
N THR A 15 -13.00 14.07 13.29
CA THR A 15 -12.13 15.10 12.71
C THR A 15 -12.19 16.45 13.39
N PRO A 16 -13.36 17.09 13.57
CA PRO A 16 -13.44 18.41 14.20
C PRO A 16 -12.92 18.40 15.66
N VAL A 17 -13.24 17.34 16.39
CA VAL A 17 -12.85 17.19 17.82
C VAL A 17 -11.35 17.02 17.91
N ILE A 18 -10.76 16.14 17.11
CA ILE A 18 -9.34 15.84 17.15
C ILE A 18 -8.51 17.03 16.65
N CYS A 19 -8.93 17.69 15.57
CA CYS A 19 -8.28 18.91 15.11
C CYS A 19 -8.29 19.99 16.19
N TRP A 20 -9.41 20.13 16.91
CA TRP A 20 -9.51 21.06 18.02
C TRP A 20 -8.59 20.68 19.19
N LEU A 21 -8.55 19.41 19.60
CA LEU A 21 -7.70 18.91 20.68
C LEU A 21 -6.21 19.22 20.45
N PHE A 22 -5.70 19.03 19.24
CA PHE A 22 -4.30 19.34 18.92
C PHE A 22 -3.98 20.84 18.91
N THR A 23 -4.98 21.70 18.98
CA THR A 23 -4.80 23.16 19.10
C THR A 23 -4.90 23.68 20.54
N LEU A 24 -5.06 22.80 21.54
CA LEU A 24 -5.10 23.19 22.93
C LEU A 24 -3.69 23.50 23.47
N GLY A 25 -3.61 24.49 24.34
CA GLY A 25 -2.38 24.84 25.04
C GLY A 25 -1.32 25.61 24.24
N ARG A 26 -1.60 25.94 22.98
CA ARG A 26 -0.75 26.79 22.13
C ARG A 26 -1.58 27.77 21.32
N GLU A 27 -0.96 28.87 20.92
CA GLU A 27 -1.62 29.85 20.04
C GLU A 27 -1.75 29.29 18.65
N HIS A 28 -2.99 29.15 18.17
CA HIS A 28 -3.33 28.70 16.82
C HIS A 28 -4.38 29.60 16.20
N THR A 29 -4.22 29.86 14.91
CA THR A 29 -5.32 30.32 14.08
C THR A 29 -6.27 29.15 13.85
N ARG A 30 -7.55 29.32 14.13
CA ARG A 30 -8.58 28.29 13.93
C ARG A 30 -9.56 28.76 12.88
N THR A 31 -9.79 27.95 11.88
CA THR A 31 -10.80 28.21 10.85
C THR A 31 -12.18 27.82 11.35
N PRO A 32 -13.15 28.76 11.54
CA PRO A 32 -14.52 28.40 11.88
C PRO A 32 -15.15 27.55 10.78
N LEU A 33 -15.93 26.53 11.16
CA LEU A 33 -16.65 25.66 10.20
C LEU A 33 -17.55 26.47 9.24
N SER A 34 -18.14 27.56 9.70
CA SER A 34 -18.97 28.47 8.87
C SER A 34 -18.18 29.14 7.74
N LYS A 35 -16.85 29.19 7.80
CA LYS A 35 -15.97 29.76 6.77
C LYS A 35 -15.31 28.68 5.86
N SER A 36 -15.54 27.40 6.13
CA SER A 36 -14.86 26.30 5.44
C SER A 36 -15.04 26.37 3.93
N PHE A 37 -16.26 26.54 3.42
CA PHE A 37 -16.50 26.66 1.97
C PHE A 37 -15.77 27.82 1.34
N LYS A 38 -15.74 28.99 2.00
CA LYS A 38 -15.01 30.16 1.51
C LYS A 38 -13.50 29.89 1.42
N ILE A 39 -12.94 29.20 2.42
CA ILE A 39 -11.52 28.86 2.47
C ILE A 39 -11.17 27.78 1.44
N ILE A 40 -11.99 26.75 1.29
CA ILE A 40 -11.83 25.71 0.25
C ILE A 40 -11.78 26.38 -1.14
N HIS A 41 -12.66 27.32 -1.41
CA HIS A 41 -12.68 28.03 -2.69
C HIS A 41 -11.48 28.99 -2.84
N ALA A 42 -11.20 29.83 -1.83
CA ALA A 42 -10.13 30.80 -1.87
C ALA A 42 -8.74 30.14 -2.02
N ASN A 43 -8.52 29.01 -1.36
CA ASN A 43 -7.27 28.24 -1.43
C ASN A 43 -7.27 27.18 -2.52
N ARG A 44 -8.36 27.01 -3.28
CA ARG A 44 -8.51 25.99 -4.33
C ARG A 44 -8.32 24.56 -3.81
N TYR A 45 -8.71 24.26 -2.55
CA TYR A 45 -8.57 22.93 -1.98
C TYR A 45 -9.45 21.87 -2.65
N TYR A 46 -10.45 22.29 -3.45
CA TYR A 46 -11.18 21.39 -4.32
C TYR A 46 -10.29 20.64 -5.33
N LEU A 47 -9.10 21.19 -5.69
CA LEU A 47 -8.12 20.49 -6.52
C LEU A 47 -7.49 19.31 -5.79
N HIS A 48 -7.26 19.42 -4.46
CA HIS A 48 -6.80 18.30 -3.66
C HIS A 48 -7.87 17.22 -3.57
N ILE A 49 -9.13 17.61 -3.34
CA ILE A 49 -10.26 16.66 -3.30
C ILE A 49 -10.35 15.93 -4.65
N LEU A 50 -10.27 16.64 -5.77
CA LEU A 50 -10.25 16.02 -7.09
C LEU A 50 -9.05 15.07 -7.25
N GLY A 51 -7.85 15.47 -6.81
CA GLY A 51 -6.66 14.63 -6.82
C GLY A 51 -6.88 13.33 -6.03
N TYR A 52 -7.44 13.40 -4.82
CA TYR A 52 -7.78 12.21 -4.02
C TYR A 52 -8.77 11.29 -4.75
N LEU A 53 -9.81 11.83 -5.36
CA LEU A 53 -10.78 11.03 -6.14
C LEU A 53 -10.13 10.36 -7.35
N LEU A 54 -9.25 11.06 -8.05
CA LEU A 54 -8.53 10.51 -9.20
C LEU A 54 -7.57 9.39 -8.79
N ILE A 55 -6.81 9.55 -7.70
CA ILE A 55 -5.88 8.53 -7.23
C ILE A 55 -6.62 7.29 -6.73
N ILE A 56 -7.74 7.46 -6.02
CA ILE A 56 -8.58 6.35 -5.57
C ILE A 56 -9.09 5.56 -6.79
N LYS A 57 -9.57 6.26 -7.82
CA LYS A 57 -10.05 5.59 -9.03
C LYS A 57 -8.94 4.90 -9.79
N TRP A 58 -7.77 5.52 -9.88
CA TRP A 58 -6.60 4.89 -10.49
C TRP A 58 -6.15 3.65 -9.70
N LYS A 59 -6.10 3.73 -8.37
CA LYS A 59 -5.84 2.58 -7.50
C LYS A 59 -6.81 1.43 -7.81
N GLN A 60 -8.11 1.69 -7.85
CA GLN A 60 -9.11 0.66 -8.16
C GLN A 60 -8.88 -0.01 -9.52
N LEU A 61 -8.45 0.76 -10.54
CA LEU A 61 -8.14 0.22 -11.86
C LEU A 61 -6.87 -0.64 -11.84
N THR A 62 -5.85 -0.25 -11.08
CA THR A 62 -4.60 -1.00 -10.96
C THR A 62 -4.78 -2.25 -10.10
N ASP A 63 -5.51 -2.18 -8.99
CA ASP A 63 -5.80 -3.33 -8.13
C ASP A 63 -6.58 -4.41 -8.90
N GLY A 64 -7.54 -4.02 -9.74
CA GLY A 64 -8.29 -4.95 -10.60
C GLY A 64 -7.45 -5.63 -11.70
N LEU A 65 -6.20 -5.21 -11.90
CA LEU A 65 -5.26 -5.85 -12.82
C LEU A 65 -4.18 -6.67 -12.10
N ASN A 66 -4.09 -6.57 -10.79
CA ASN A 66 -3.03 -7.23 -10.04
C ASN A 66 -3.11 -8.74 -10.22
N GLU A 67 -4.23 -9.35 -9.87
CA GLU A 67 -4.47 -10.78 -9.99
C GLU A 67 -4.27 -11.31 -11.44
N PRO A 68 -4.87 -10.69 -12.49
CA PRO A 68 -4.70 -11.17 -13.87
C PRO A 68 -3.24 -11.18 -14.37
N ILE A 69 -2.37 -10.35 -13.82
CA ILE A 69 -0.96 -10.30 -14.24
C ILE A 69 0.00 -11.03 -13.31
N LYS A 70 -0.43 -11.40 -12.11
CA LYS A 70 0.37 -12.06 -11.07
C LYS A 70 1.09 -13.31 -11.59
N ILE A 71 0.39 -14.16 -12.33
CA ILE A 71 0.94 -15.38 -12.94
C ILE A 71 2.13 -15.04 -13.86
N ARG A 72 2.04 -13.93 -14.59
CA ARG A 72 3.05 -13.50 -15.59
C ARG A 72 4.20 -12.74 -14.99
N THR A 73 4.02 -12.13 -13.82
CA THR A 73 5.07 -11.36 -13.14
C THR A 73 5.90 -12.19 -12.17
N GLY A 74 5.41 -13.38 -11.81
CA GLY A 74 6.06 -14.26 -10.85
C GLY A 74 6.06 -13.73 -9.42
N ASN A 75 6.61 -14.51 -8.51
CA ASN A 75 6.64 -14.24 -7.08
C ASN A 75 8.07 -13.97 -6.60
N TRP A 76 8.29 -12.82 -5.95
CA TRP A 76 9.60 -12.42 -5.41
C TRP A 76 9.74 -12.73 -3.92
N THR A 77 8.75 -13.35 -3.31
CA THR A 77 8.67 -13.61 -1.87
C THR A 77 9.81 -14.48 -1.38
N GLU A 78 10.18 -15.54 -2.11
CA GLU A 78 11.28 -16.42 -1.72
C GLU A 78 12.61 -15.68 -1.60
N TRP A 79 12.89 -14.77 -2.52
CA TRP A 79 14.09 -13.94 -2.45
C TRP A 79 14.11 -13.09 -1.18
N ILE A 80 12.98 -12.47 -0.81
CA ILE A 80 12.87 -11.68 0.42
C ILE A 80 12.97 -12.57 1.66
N TYR A 81 12.29 -13.71 1.66
CA TYR A 81 12.37 -14.69 2.74
C TYR A 81 13.81 -15.18 2.96
N SER A 82 14.59 -15.37 1.89
CA SER A 82 16.01 -15.75 2.00
C SER A 82 16.86 -14.71 2.75
N LEU A 83 16.44 -13.43 2.76
CA LEU A 83 17.12 -12.36 3.48
C LEU A 83 16.69 -12.22 4.94
N GLU A 84 15.40 -12.44 5.23
CA GLU A 84 14.80 -12.15 6.54
C GLU A 84 14.48 -13.39 7.38
N GLY A 85 14.26 -14.53 6.72
CA GLY A 85 13.86 -15.78 7.38
C GLY A 85 12.59 -15.60 8.22
N ASN A 86 12.57 -16.24 9.38
CA ASN A 86 11.43 -16.26 10.29
C ASN A 86 11.41 -15.11 11.31
N THR A 87 12.03 -13.96 10.99
CA THR A 87 12.14 -12.86 11.97
C THR A 87 10.77 -12.29 12.37
N THR A 88 9.86 -12.13 11.44
CA THR A 88 8.48 -11.65 11.69
C THR A 88 7.66 -12.68 12.47
N LEU A 89 7.80 -13.97 12.18
CA LEU A 89 7.20 -15.06 12.97
C LEU A 89 7.67 -15.02 14.43
N TRP A 90 8.97 -14.84 14.66
CA TRP A 90 9.51 -14.70 16.03
C TRP A 90 8.89 -13.50 16.76
N ILE A 91 8.71 -12.36 16.08
CA ILE A 91 8.05 -11.17 16.66
C ILE A 91 6.62 -11.51 17.03
N GLN A 92 5.86 -12.13 16.13
CA GLN A 92 4.47 -12.51 16.36
C GLN A 92 4.35 -13.43 17.56
N GLN A 93 5.05 -14.57 17.57
CA GLN A 93 5.01 -15.56 18.66
C GLN A 93 5.46 -15.01 20.01
N THR A 94 6.41 -14.04 20.01
CA THR A 94 6.89 -13.43 21.26
C THR A 94 5.84 -12.54 21.92
N PHE A 95 5.05 -11.84 21.12
CA PHE A 95 4.11 -10.82 21.60
C PHE A 95 2.64 -11.19 21.41
N GLU A 96 2.32 -12.38 20.91
CA GLU A 96 0.96 -12.79 20.61
C GLU A 96 0.04 -12.66 21.83
N ASN A 97 -0.98 -11.81 21.66
CA ASN A 97 -1.97 -11.53 22.68
C ASN A 97 -3.23 -10.96 22.05
N ALA A 98 -4.41 -11.53 22.32
CA ALA A 98 -5.69 -11.14 21.71
C ALA A 98 -6.02 -9.64 21.88
N TRP A 99 -5.74 -9.05 23.06
CA TRP A 99 -5.95 -7.61 23.27
C TRP A 99 -5.02 -6.77 22.39
N LEU A 100 -3.75 -7.16 22.30
CA LEU A 100 -2.76 -6.48 21.46
C LEU A 100 -3.14 -6.60 19.98
N THR A 101 -3.56 -7.78 19.54
CA THR A 101 -4.05 -8.01 18.17
C THR A 101 -5.21 -7.09 17.83
N GLY A 102 -6.25 -7.04 18.66
CA GLY A 102 -7.40 -6.15 18.43
C GLY A 102 -7.02 -4.67 18.43
N PHE A 103 -6.14 -4.24 19.36
CA PHE A 103 -5.63 -2.88 19.40
C PHE A 103 -4.82 -2.52 18.13
N LEU A 104 -3.90 -3.39 17.71
CA LEU A 104 -3.04 -3.13 16.55
C LEU A 104 -3.82 -3.18 15.23
N ASN A 105 -4.82 -4.04 15.11
CA ASN A 105 -5.74 -4.03 13.97
C ASN A 105 -6.51 -2.72 13.86
N PHE A 106 -7.10 -2.26 14.97
CA PHE A 106 -7.74 -0.94 14.98
C PHE A 106 -6.75 0.18 14.64
N HIS A 107 -5.54 0.16 15.22
CA HIS A 107 -4.48 1.12 14.95
C HIS A 107 -4.10 1.12 13.47
N TYR A 108 -3.84 -0.05 12.90
CA TYR A 108 -3.43 -0.22 11.52
C TYR A 108 -4.42 0.41 10.54
N LEU A 109 -5.70 0.09 10.70
CA LEU A 109 -6.75 0.59 9.84
C LEU A 109 -7.09 2.07 10.14
N PHE A 110 -7.48 2.35 11.40
CA PHE A 110 -8.01 3.67 11.75
C PHE A 110 -6.97 4.78 11.65
N ILE A 111 -5.77 4.57 12.23
CA ILE A 111 -4.73 5.61 12.24
C ILE A 111 -4.16 5.83 10.84
N TYR A 112 -4.05 4.82 10.02
CA TYR A 112 -3.63 4.97 8.63
C TYR A 112 -4.58 5.87 7.83
N LEU A 113 -5.86 5.53 7.81
CA LEU A 113 -6.88 6.36 7.15
C LEU A 113 -6.94 7.76 7.77
N PHE A 114 -6.83 7.84 9.10
CA PHE A 114 -6.77 9.11 9.80
C PHE A 114 -5.61 9.99 9.31
N LEU A 115 -4.39 9.46 9.24
CA LEU A 115 -3.22 10.23 8.80
C LEU A 115 -3.36 10.72 7.35
N ILE A 116 -3.92 9.90 6.47
CA ILE A 116 -4.15 10.27 5.06
C ILE A 116 -5.10 11.47 4.94
N TYR A 117 -6.26 11.39 5.61
CA TYR A 117 -7.32 12.39 5.41
C TYR A 117 -7.20 13.56 6.38
N ILE A 118 -6.96 13.28 7.67
CA ILE A 118 -7.04 14.29 8.71
C ILE A 118 -5.82 15.20 8.72
N THR A 119 -4.64 14.73 8.34
CA THR A 119 -3.45 15.60 8.33
C THR A 119 -3.63 16.79 7.40
N THR A 120 -4.18 16.55 6.20
CA THR A 120 -4.48 17.63 5.25
C THR A 120 -5.55 18.58 5.81
N VAL A 121 -6.62 18.02 6.41
CA VAL A 121 -7.70 18.82 7.03
C VAL A 121 -7.19 19.60 8.24
N TYR A 122 -6.34 18.99 9.07
CA TYR A 122 -5.73 19.67 10.23
C TYR A 122 -4.95 20.92 9.83
N PHE A 123 -4.04 20.81 8.85
CA PHE A 123 -3.27 21.97 8.40
C PHE A 123 -4.16 23.03 7.74
N ALA A 124 -5.20 22.64 7.01
CA ALA A 124 -6.20 23.58 6.48
C ALA A 124 -6.98 24.28 7.61
N TYR A 125 -7.35 23.54 8.66
CA TYR A 125 -8.06 24.07 9.83
C TYR A 125 -7.25 25.10 10.62
N VAL A 126 -5.95 24.89 10.77
CA VAL A 126 -5.04 25.82 11.47
C VAL A 126 -4.47 26.90 10.54
N GLY A 127 -4.89 26.96 9.27
CA GLY A 127 -4.51 28.02 8.33
C GLY A 127 -3.11 27.86 7.71
N GLU A 128 -2.46 26.72 7.91
CA GLU A 128 -1.15 26.40 7.30
C GLU A 128 -1.31 25.89 5.87
N ARG A 129 -1.57 26.81 4.95
CA ARG A 129 -1.86 26.52 3.55
C ARG A 129 -0.74 25.74 2.85
N ASP A 130 0.52 26.14 3.07
CA ASP A 130 1.68 25.48 2.46
C ASP A 130 1.78 24.02 2.89
N MET A 131 1.57 23.75 4.19
CA MET A 131 1.59 22.40 4.72
C MET A 131 0.41 21.58 4.23
N THR A 132 -0.78 22.17 4.09
CA THR A 132 -1.95 21.54 3.49
C THR A 132 -1.63 21.04 2.07
N ASP A 133 -1.05 21.91 1.24
CA ASP A 133 -0.66 21.57 -0.13
C ASP A 133 0.43 20.48 -0.14
N LYS A 134 1.50 20.66 0.64
CA LYS A 134 2.63 19.73 0.69
C LYS A 134 2.20 18.33 1.11
N VAL A 135 1.37 18.21 2.14
CA VAL A 135 0.89 16.91 2.61
C VAL A 135 -0.01 16.23 1.58
N ALA A 136 -0.99 16.96 1.02
CA ALA A 136 -1.87 16.40 0.01
C ALA A 136 -1.10 15.95 -1.24
N LEU A 137 -0.22 16.79 -1.77
CA LEU A 137 0.59 16.47 -2.95
C LEU A 137 1.56 15.31 -2.69
N ASN A 138 2.15 15.24 -1.49
CA ASN A 138 3.05 14.15 -1.12
C ASN A 138 2.32 12.81 -1.09
N TYR A 139 1.11 12.76 -0.54
CA TYR A 139 0.27 11.58 -0.57
C TYR A 139 0.01 11.10 -2.00
N LEU A 140 -0.45 12.01 -2.87
CA LEU A 140 -0.73 11.69 -4.27
C LEU A 140 0.51 11.19 -5.01
N LEU A 141 1.66 11.81 -4.74
CA LEU A 141 2.93 11.43 -5.35
C LEU A 141 3.41 10.05 -4.87
N ILE A 142 3.35 9.78 -3.56
CA ILE A 142 3.76 8.48 -3.01
C ILE A 142 2.95 7.35 -3.65
N TYR A 143 1.64 7.50 -3.76
CA TYR A 143 0.79 6.52 -4.47
C TYR A 143 1.20 6.36 -5.93
N ALA A 144 1.42 7.49 -6.64
CA ALA A 144 1.84 7.44 -8.03
C ALA A 144 3.19 6.72 -8.20
N LEU A 145 4.13 6.88 -7.28
CA LEU A 145 5.43 6.21 -7.33
C LEU A 145 5.32 4.70 -6.99
N ALA A 146 4.34 4.30 -6.17
CA ALA A 146 4.19 2.92 -5.72
C ALA A 146 3.54 1.98 -6.76
N VAL A 147 2.69 2.49 -7.65
CA VAL A 147 1.93 1.69 -8.62
C VAL A 147 2.74 0.63 -9.39
N PRO A 148 3.92 0.92 -9.99
CA PRO A 148 4.66 -0.10 -10.71
C PRO A 148 5.15 -1.25 -9.83
N TYR A 149 5.42 -0.97 -8.56
CA TYR A 149 5.86 -2.01 -7.61
C TYR A 149 4.71 -2.99 -7.35
N TYR A 150 3.53 -2.50 -7.07
CA TYR A 150 2.37 -3.35 -6.79
C TYR A 150 1.91 -4.19 -7.98
N LEU A 151 2.10 -3.70 -9.20
CA LEU A 151 1.69 -4.44 -10.39
C LEU A 151 2.72 -5.47 -10.87
N PHE A 152 4.04 -5.21 -10.69
CA PHE A 152 5.06 -6.01 -11.35
C PHE A 152 6.06 -6.69 -10.40
N PHE A 153 6.02 -6.38 -9.11
CA PHE A 153 6.90 -6.97 -8.11
C PHE A 153 6.07 -7.57 -6.98
N ASN A 154 5.38 -8.67 -7.31
CA ASN A 154 4.53 -9.35 -6.36
C ASN A 154 5.36 -9.95 -5.23
N VAL A 155 5.00 -9.56 -4.00
CA VAL A 155 5.55 -10.11 -2.77
C VAL A 155 4.39 -10.39 -1.84
N GLU A 156 4.20 -11.66 -1.54
CA GLU A 156 3.15 -12.08 -0.63
C GLU A 156 3.40 -11.58 0.79
N VAL A 157 2.33 -11.41 1.54
CA VAL A 157 2.41 -11.08 2.97
C VAL A 157 3.07 -12.21 3.75
N THR A 158 3.70 -11.89 4.87
CA THR A 158 4.46 -12.87 5.66
C THR A 158 3.60 -14.02 6.17
N SER A 159 2.33 -13.78 6.49
CA SER A 159 1.40 -14.83 6.95
C SER A 159 0.97 -15.82 5.87
N SER A 160 1.04 -15.43 4.59
CA SER A 160 0.76 -16.36 3.48
C SER A 160 1.96 -17.24 3.13
N TRP A 161 3.18 -16.80 3.50
CA TRP A 161 4.41 -17.47 3.08
C TRP A 161 5.09 -18.27 4.19
N ILE A 162 5.12 -17.76 5.44
CA ILE A 162 5.87 -18.36 6.54
C ILE A 162 4.99 -19.38 7.26
N PRO A 163 5.31 -20.69 7.23
CA PRO A 163 4.53 -21.70 7.94
C PRO A 163 4.45 -21.42 9.44
N GLY A 164 3.25 -21.58 10.01
CA GLY A 164 2.97 -21.33 11.42
C GLY A 164 2.88 -19.85 11.80
N MET A 165 2.82 -18.95 10.82
CA MET A 165 2.53 -17.53 11.04
C MET A 165 1.06 -17.25 10.82
N ASP A 166 0.40 -16.67 11.83
CA ASP A 166 -1.02 -16.37 11.77
C ASP A 166 -1.29 -15.05 11.01
N ALA A 167 -2.35 -15.04 10.22
CA ALA A 167 -2.84 -13.84 9.53
C ALA A 167 -3.64 -12.93 10.49
N LEU A 168 -2.96 -12.36 11.49
CA LEU A 168 -3.59 -11.61 12.58
C LEU A 168 -4.31 -10.33 12.13
N LEU A 169 -4.02 -9.83 10.92
CA LEU A 169 -4.79 -8.74 10.32
C LEU A 169 -6.24 -9.13 10.07
N TYR A 170 -6.49 -10.39 9.78
CA TYR A 170 -7.80 -10.97 9.49
C TYR A 170 -8.38 -11.67 10.72
N HIS A 171 -8.13 -11.11 11.92
CA HIS A 171 -8.45 -11.74 13.21
C HIS A 171 -9.93 -11.93 13.48
N ASP A 172 -10.80 -11.25 12.74
CA ASP A 172 -12.25 -11.49 12.71
C ASP A 172 -12.82 -11.20 11.32
N GLY A 173 -14.04 -11.66 11.06
CA GLY A 173 -14.67 -11.53 9.76
C GLY A 173 -14.93 -10.10 9.31
N TRP A 174 -15.02 -9.13 10.25
CA TRP A 174 -15.22 -7.72 9.91
C TRP A 174 -13.94 -7.13 9.28
N TYR A 175 -12.76 -7.44 9.83
CA TYR A 175 -11.48 -7.03 9.25
C TYR A 175 -11.19 -7.80 7.97
N THR A 176 -11.49 -9.10 7.92
CA THR A 176 -11.38 -9.91 6.69
C THR A 176 -12.15 -9.28 5.56
N LEU A 177 -13.43 -8.98 5.74
CA LEU A 177 -14.27 -8.34 4.72
C LEU A 177 -13.71 -6.99 4.28
N PHE A 178 -13.13 -6.21 5.19
CA PHE A 178 -12.52 -4.93 4.84
C PHE A 178 -11.28 -5.11 3.97
N TYR A 179 -10.32 -5.94 4.40
CA TYR A 179 -9.02 -6.03 3.75
C TYR A 179 -9.07 -6.80 2.43
N VAL A 180 -9.82 -7.89 2.36
CA VAL A 180 -10.02 -8.64 1.11
C VAL A 180 -10.50 -7.73 -0.02
N THR A 181 -11.35 -6.75 0.28
CA THR A 181 -11.91 -5.84 -0.73
C THR A 181 -11.07 -4.58 -1.00
N HIS A 182 -10.03 -4.31 -0.20
CA HIS A 182 -9.30 -3.04 -0.27
C HIS A 182 -7.77 -3.16 -0.28
N ASP A 183 -7.21 -4.31 0.08
CA ASP A 183 -5.77 -4.48 0.25
C ASP A 183 -5.34 -5.91 -0.11
N PRO A 184 -4.92 -6.18 -1.35
CA PRO A 184 -4.52 -7.51 -1.79
C PRO A 184 -3.34 -8.06 -0.99
N LEU A 185 -3.31 -9.38 -0.79
CA LEU A 185 -2.29 -10.10 0.01
C LEU A 185 -0.88 -10.15 -0.62
N ASP A 186 -0.74 -9.74 -1.85
CA ASP A 186 0.51 -9.81 -2.61
C ASP A 186 1.14 -8.44 -2.90
N ASN A 187 0.65 -7.39 -2.24
CA ASN A 187 1.15 -6.03 -2.32
C ASN A 187 1.96 -5.62 -1.08
N ALA A 188 2.76 -6.54 -0.53
CA ALA A 188 3.49 -6.25 0.69
C ALA A 188 4.52 -5.13 0.52
N VAL A 189 5.22 -5.06 -0.61
CA VAL A 189 6.35 -4.13 -0.87
C VAL A 189 5.99 -3.05 -1.88
N PRO A 190 6.26 -1.77 -1.60
CA PRO A 190 6.72 -1.14 -0.35
C PRO A 190 5.56 -0.76 0.58
N SER A 191 5.78 -0.72 1.90
CA SER A 191 4.73 -0.34 2.84
C SER A 191 4.37 1.15 2.76
N LEU A 192 3.12 1.45 2.36
CA LEU A 192 2.58 2.81 2.40
C LEU A 192 2.26 3.28 3.83
N HIS A 193 2.03 2.36 4.77
CA HIS A 193 1.88 2.64 6.19
C HIS A 193 3.12 3.28 6.81
N ILE A 194 4.29 3.08 6.18
CA ILE A 194 5.54 3.72 6.54
C ILE A 194 5.82 4.93 5.64
N ALA A 195 5.62 4.82 4.33
CA ALA A 195 5.98 5.86 3.38
C ALA A 195 5.24 7.18 3.63
N ILE A 196 3.92 7.12 3.86
CA ILE A 196 3.08 8.31 4.02
C ILE A 196 3.44 9.07 5.30
N PRO A 197 3.39 8.47 6.51
CA PRO A 197 3.70 9.21 7.73
C PRO A 197 5.16 9.64 7.79
N PHE A 198 6.11 8.87 7.29
CA PHE A 198 7.51 9.27 7.21
C PHE A 198 7.70 10.50 6.31
N GLY A 199 7.03 10.52 5.16
CA GLY A 199 7.02 11.69 4.28
C GLY A 199 6.48 12.95 4.98
N ILE A 200 5.41 12.82 5.78
CA ILE A 200 4.85 13.94 6.57
C ILE A 200 5.85 14.40 7.64
N ILE A 201 6.51 13.47 8.34
CA ILE A 201 7.55 13.79 9.34
C ILE A 201 8.66 14.63 8.69
N LEU A 202 9.14 14.21 7.53
CA LEU A 202 10.20 14.92 6.82
C LEU A 202 9.73 16.29 6.31
N LEU A 203 8.52 16.41 5.78
CA LEU A 203 7.93 17.69 5.38
C LEU A 203 7.81 18.66 6.56
N ASN A 204 7.37 18.19 7.73
CA ASN A 204 7.28 18.99 8.93
C ASN A 204 8.67 19.52 9.36
N TRP A 205 9.68 18.65 9.29
CA TRP A 205 11.06 19.03 9.61
C TRP A 205 11.61 20.06 8.63
N LEU A 206 11.43 19.87 7.32
CA LEU A 206 11.84 20.79 6.28
C LEU A 206 11.14 22.15 6.42
N HIS A 207 9.84 22.15 6.75
CA HIS A 207 9.07 23.36 6.99
C HIS A 207 9.61 24.15 8.19
N CYS A 208 9.87 23.49 9.33
CA CYS A 208 10.46 24.15 10.48
C CYS A 208 11.85 24.68 10.18
N LYS A 209 12.67 23.93 9.45
CA LYS A 209 13.98 24.38 9.01
C LYS A 209 13.89 25.61 8.09
N GLN A 210 12.96 25.63 7.16
CA GLN A 210 12.71 26.76 6.25
C GLN A 210 12.32 28.03 7.01
N LYS A 211 11.48 27.88 8.04
CA LYS A 211 11.04 29.01 8.92
C LYS A 211 12.03 29.33 10.03
N ASN A 212 13.15 28.64 10.13
CA ASN A 212 14.16 28.76 11.21
C ASN A 212 13.54 28.58 12.61
N ILE A 213 12.60 27.65 12.74
CA ILE A 213 11.89 27.31 13.99
C ILE A 213 12.42 25.95 14.48
N LYS A 214 12.73 25.85 15.78
CA LYS A 214 13.00 24.54 16.38
C LYS A 214 11.72 23.71 16.42
N MET A 215 11.81 22.40 16.08
CA MET A 215 10.64 21.51 16.04
C MET A 215 9.77 21.56 17.31
N ARG A 216 10.41 21.61 18.49
CA ARG A 216 9.68 21.66 19.77
C ARG A 216 8.95 22.98 20.01
N ASP A 217 9.41 24.07 19.39
CA ASP A 217 8.82 25.40 19.51
C ASP A 217 7.74 25.63 18.44
N TRP A 218 7.60 24.72 17.49
CA TRP A 218 6.56 24.78 16.47
C TRP A 218 5.18 24.57 17.08
N ALA A 219 4.23 25.44 16.72
CA ALA A 219 2.87 25.36 17.25
C ALA A 219 2.24 23.96 17.08
N HIS A 220 2.55 23.29 15.97
CA HIS A 220 2.01 21.96 15.64
C HIS A 220 2.87 20.78 16.14
N TRP A 221 3.81 21.02 17.06
CA TRP A 221 4.63 19.97 17.66
C TRP A 221 3.82 18.80 18.25
N PRO A 222 2.70 19.02 18.99
CA PRO A 222 1.92 17.90 19.51
C PRO A 222 1.38 16.98 18.41
N TYR A 223 0.93 17.54 17.29
CA TYR A 223 0.48 16.77 16.14
C TYR A 223 1.63 16.06 15.44
N HIS A 224 2.77 16.72 15.28
CA HIS A 224 3.98 16.08 14.77
C HIS A 224 4.42 14.89 15.63
N LEU A 225 4.46 15.06 16.95
CA LEU A 225 4.80 13.99 17.89
C LEU A 225 3.82 12.80 17.79
N PHE A 226 2.53 13.10 17.63
CA PHE A 226 1.52 12.07 17.38
C PHE A 226 1.85 11.25 16.09
N ILE A 227 2.23 11.91 14.99
CA ILE A 227 2.62 11.22 13.76
C ILE A 227 3.88 10.36 14.00
N VAL A 228 4.89 10.88 14.68
CA VAL A 228 6.13 10.13 14.98
C VAL A 228 5.85 8.88 15.80
N ILE A 229 5.06 9.00 16.87
CA ILE A 229 4.70 7.86 17.74
C ILE A 229 3.95 6.79 16.94
N ASN A 230 2.97 7.20 16.13
CA ASN A 230 2.20 6.25 15.33
C ASN A 230 3.05 5.62 14.21
N THR A 231 4.02 6.34 13.64
CA THR A 231 4.97 5.76 12.67
C THR A 231 5.82 4.66 13.30
N ILE A 232 6.32 4.89 14.51
CA ILE A 232 7.07 3.87 15.26
C ILE A 232 6.17 2.67 15.59
N LEU A 233 4.92 2.93 15.97
CA LEU A 233 3.98 1.87 16.24
C LEU A 233 3.62 1.09 14.97
N PHE A 234 3.51 1.73 13.80
CA PHE A 234 3.31 1.02 12.51
C PHE A 234 4.46 0.06 12.21
N ILE A 235 5.72 0.44 12.48
CA ILE A 235 6.88 -0.44 12.28
C ILE A 235 6.70 -1.77 13.04
N PHE A 236 6.20 -1.71 14.26
CA PHE A 236 5.91 -2.90 15.04
C PHE A 236 4.67 -3.63 14.52
N THR A 237 3.59 -2.88 14.26
CA THR A 237 2.29 -3.42 13.84
C THR A 237 2.39 -4.27 12.58
N ILE A 238 3.10 -3.76 11.55
CA ILE A 238 3.19 -4.44 10.25
C ILE A 238 3.94 -5.78 10.33
N ALA A 239 4.95 -5.86 11.19
CA ALA A 239 5.70 -7.10 11.43
C ALA A 239 4.89 -8.10 12.28
N TYR A 240 4.13 -7.61 13.28
CA TYR A 240 3.36 -8.42 14.19
C TYR A 240 2.10 -9.02 13.56
N LEU A 241 1.38 -8.25 12.71
CA LEU A 241 0.11 -8.70 12.13
C LEU A 241 0.24 -9.68 10.97
N GLY A 242 1.46 -10.01 10.55
CA GLY A 242 1.68 -10.97 9.48
C GLY A 242 1.49 -10.40 8.07
N ILE A 243 1.71 -9.08 7.89
CA ILE A 243 1.36 -8.40 6.64
C ILE A 243 2.61 -8.02 5.83
N HIS A 244 3.66 -7.56 6.49
CA HIS A 244 4.82 -6.98 5.82
C HIS A 244 6.13 -7.62 6.27
N TRP A 245 7.09 -7.58 5.38
CA TRP A 245 8.48 -7.90 5.62
C TRP A 245 9.22 -6.70 6.24
N LEU A 246 10.33 -6.94 6.94
CA LEU A 246 11.11 -5.84 7.53
C LEU A 246 11.74 -4.94 6.48
N ILE A 247 12.04 -5.46 5.29
CA ILE A 247 12.58 -4.69 4.16
C ILE A 247 11.60 -3.63 3.64
N ASP A 248 10.31 -3.78 3.90
CA ASP A 248 9.28 -2.82 3.49
C ASP A 248 9.43 -1.48 4.22
N ILE A 249 10.03 -1.52 5.42
CA ILE A 249 10.27 -0.34 6.24
C ILE A 249 11.25 0.62 5.55
N PRO A 250 12.50 0.23 5.25
CA PRO A 250 13.43 1.14 4.58
C PRO A 250 12.98 1.53 3.17
N LEU A 251 12.31 0.64 2.43
CA LEU A 251 11.79 0.97 1.10
C LEU A 251 10.63 1.98 1.19
N GLY A 252 9.72 1.81 2.14
CA GLY A 252 8.66 2.78 2.41
C GLY A 252 9.23 4.14 2.83
N MET A 253 10.22 4.17 3.75
CA MET A 253 10.92 5.40 4.13
C MET A 253 11.59 6.08 2.94
N MET A 254 12.20 5.33 2.04
CA MET A 254 12.85 5.85 0.84
C MET A 254 11.85 6.55 -0.09
N ILE A 255 10.71 5.91 -0.39
CA ILE A 255 9.66 6.51 -1.23
C ILE A 255 9.07 7.74 -0.55
N GLY A 256 8.78 7.67 0.74
CA GLY A 256 8.31 8.82 1.52
C GLY A 256 9.29 9.99 1.52
N ALA A 257 10.60 9.71 1.62
CA ALA A 257 11.65 10.72 1.55
C ALA A 257 11.75 11.37 0.17
N ILE A 258 11.75 10.56 -0.91
CA ILE A 258 11.81 11.05 -2.30
C ILE A 258 10.62 11.98 -2.56
N GLY A 259 9.40 11.55 -2.19
CA GLY A 259 8.19 12.37 -2.33
C GLY A 259 8.29 13.67 -1.56
N ALA A 260 8.62 13.62 -0.29
CA ALA A 260 8.71 14.80 0.59
C ALA A 260 9.75 15.81 0.09
N LEU A 261 10.94 15.35 -0.30
CA LEU A 261 12.01 16.21 -0.83
C LEU A 261 11.59 16.87 -2.12
N PHE A 262 10.99 16.14 -3.05
CA PHE A 262 10.51 16.69 -4.30
C PHE A 262 9.40 17.74 -4.07
N ILE A 263 8.39 17.41 -3.28
CA ILE A 263 7.27 18.32 -2.99
C ILE A 263 7.73 19.57 -2.23
N HIS A 264 8.70 19.43 -1.31
CA HIS A 264 9.25 20.58 -0.61
C HIS A 264 9.83 21.63 -1.57
N HIS A 265 10.51 21.19 -2.62
CA HIS A 265 11.14 22.10 -3.58
C HIS A 265 10.15 22.67 -4.61
N ILE A 266 9.14 21.91 -5.02
CA ILE A 266 8.27 22.30 -6.15
C ILE A 266 7.00 23.06 -5.69
N GLN A 267 6.41 22.72 -4.53
CA GLN A 267 5.12 23.24 -4.11
C GLN A 267 5.05 24.78 -4.04
N PRO A 268 6.08 25.52 -3.55
CA PRO A 268 6.00 26.97 -3.48
C PRO A 268 5.78 27.64 -4.84
N ARG A 269 6.26 27.03 -5.92
CA ARG A 269 6.09 27.55 -7.30
C ARG A 269 4.72 27.19 -7.89
N MET A 270 4.09 26.11 -7.44
CA MET A 270 2.75 25.73 -7.90
C MET A 270 1.68 26.77 -7.52
N ARG A 271 1.92 27.59 -6.49
CA ARG A 271 1.05 28.70 -6.07
C ARG A 271 1.44 30.06 -6.67
N ASN A 272 2.48 30.12 -7.50
CA ASN A 272 3.05 31.35 -8.03
C ASN A 272 3.53 32.35 -6.95
N GLU A 273 3.79 31.91 -5.75
CA GLU A 273 4.22 32.78 -4.64
C GLU A 273 5.69 33.24 -4.80
N HIS A 274 6.46 32.48 -5.56
CA HIS A 274 7.87 32.77 -5.88
C HIS A 274 8.11 32.86 -7.40
N GLY A 275 7.16 33.38 -8.14
CA GLY A 275 7.14 33.41 -9.61
C GLY A 275 6.33 32.25 -10.21
N SER A 276 6.09 32.30 -11.51
CA SER A 276 5.34 31.26 -12.22
C SER A 276 6.11 29.95 -12.25
N MET A 277 5.41 28.81 -12.09
CA MET A 277 5.98 27.48 -12.30
C MET A 277 6.59 27.29 -13.69
N PHE A 278 6.09 28.03 -14.67
CA PHE A 278 6.54 27.99 -16.07
C PHE A 278 7.51 29.14 -16.42
N GLU A 279 7.95 29.93 -15.45
CA GLU A 279 8.95 30.96 -15.66
C GLU A 279 10.29 30.33 -16.09
N GLY A 280 10.93 30.90 -17.12
CA GLY A 280 12.18 30.37 -17.66
C GLY A 280 12.07 29.09 -18.49
N VAL A 281 10.85 28.59 -18.76
CA VAL A 281 10.62 27.45 -19.65
C VAL A 281 10.92 27.82 -21.08
N THR A 282 11.83 27.10 -21.73
CA THR A 282 12.16 27.21 -23.14
C THR A 282 11.92 25.90 -23.86
N LYS A 283 11.73 25.95 -25.19
CA LYS A 283 11.56 24.73 -26.01
C LYS A 283 12.74 23.76 -25.81
N LYS A 284 13.96 24.28 -25.67
CA LYS A 284 15.18 23.47 -25.44
C LYS A 284 15.13 22.76 -24.10
N LYS A 285 14.72 23.46 -23.02
CA LYS A 285 14.57 22.86 -21.69
C LYS A 285 13.50 21.78 -21.68
N VAL A 286 12.33 22.06 -22.28
CA VAL A 286 11.27 21.05 -22.40
C VAL A 286 11.78 19.81 -23.15
N ALA A 287 12.43 20.00 -24.29
CA ALA A 287 12.97 18.88 -25.07
C ALA A 287 14.00 18.06 -24.27
N ASN A 288 14.89 18.73 -23.53
CA ASN A 288 15.88 18.06 -22.69
C ASN A 288 15.24 17.24 -21.57
N HIS A 289 14.26 17.81 -20.85
CA HIS A 289 13.52 17.10 -19.81
C HIS A 289 12.76 15.92 -20.40
N THR A 290 12.00 16.13 -21.48
CA THR A 290 11.25 15.04 -22.14
C THR A 290 12.19 13.91 -22.59
N PHE A 291 13.38 14.22 -23.09
CA PHE A 291 14.36 13.20 -23.48
C PHE A 291 14.83 12.36 -22.29
N TRP A 292 15.29 13.01 -21.20
CA TRP A 292 15.81 12.27 -20.04
C TRP A 292 14.73 11.53 -19.25
N GLU A 293 13.56 12.13 -19.11
CA GLU A 293 12.42 11.51 -18.44
C GLU A 293 11.85 10.35 -19.27
N GLY A 294 11.79 10.53 -20.61
CA GLY A 294 11.43 9.46 -21.53
C GLY A 294 12.43 8.31 -21.53
N ALA A 295 13.74 8.63 -21.51
CA ALA A 295 14.79 7.62 -21.39
C ALA A 295 14.68 6.85 -20.05
N ALA A 296 14.43 7.55 -18.93
CA ALA A 296 14.20 6.92 -17.64
C ALA A 296 12.95 6.03 -17.65
N THR A 297 11.86 6.49 -18.25
CA THR A 297 10.62 5.71 -18.41
C THR A 297 10.87 4.44 -19.21
N LEU A 298 11.58 4.54 -20.34
CA LEU A 298 11.95 3.37 -21.16
C LEU A 298 12.88 2.42 -20.41
N PHE A 299 13.79 2.94 -19.60
CA PHE A 299 14.66 2.10 -18.77
C PHE A 299 13.87 1.35 -17.70
N ILE A 300 12.95 2.02 -16.99
CA ILE A 300 12.08 1.38 -16.00
C ILE A 300 11.20 0.32 -16.67
N LEU A 301 10.61 0.64 -17.82
CA LEU A 301 9.82 -0.31 -18.60
C LEU A 301 10.66 -1.52 -19.03
N PHE A 302 11.89 -1.30 -19.48
CA PHE A 302 12.81 -2.39 -19.82
C PHE A 302 13.11 -3.27 -18.60
N MET A 303 13.34 -2.68 -17.43
CA MET A 303 13.56 -3.43 -16.18
C MET A 303 12.34 -4.28 -15.81
N VAL A 304 11.12 -3.70 -15.90
CA VAL A 304 9.87 -4.41 -15.65
C VAL A 304 9.71 -5.59 -16.61
N LEU A 305 9.86 -5.36 -17.91
CA LEU A 305 9.74 -6.42 -18.94
C LEU A 305 10.80 -7.51 -18.76
N SER A 306 12.02 -7.14 -18.37
CA SER A 306 13.09 -8.11 -18.10
C SER A 306 12.77 -8.96 -16.87
N ALA A 307 12.21 -8.36 -15.83
CA ALA A 307 11.80 -9.08 -14.63
C ALA A 307 10.65 -10.06 -14.92
N VAL A 308 9.65 -9.63 -15.69
CA VAL A 308 8.55 -10.49 -16.15
C VAL A 308 9.08 -11.66 -16.97
N SER A 309 9.92 -11.40 -17.99
CA SER A 309 10.49 -12.45 -18.82
C SER A 309 11.37 -13.45 -18.03
N TYR A 310 12.10 -12.96 -17.01
CA TYR A 310 12.89 -13.81 -16.14
C TYR A 310 12.00 -14.78 -15.36
N GLN A 311 10.89 -14.28 -14.80
CA GLN A 311 9.94 -15.09 -14.04
C GLN A 311 9.19 -16.11 -14.93
N GLU A 312 8.81 -15.72 -16.15
CA GLU A 312 8.18 -16.65 -17.10
C GLU A 312 9.08 -17.85 -17.47
N ASN A 313 10.40 -17.64 -17.51
CA ASN A 313 11.36 -18.70 -17.79
C ASN A 313 11.60 -19.64 -16.58
N ASN A 314 11.22 -19.23 -15.37
CA ASN A 314 11.37 -20.01 -14.15
C ASN A 314 10.02 -20.58 -13.66
N VAL A 315 9.17 -21.01 -14.58
CA VAL A 315 7.78 -21.48 -14.32
C VAL A 315 7.73 -22.63 -13.31
N ASP A 316 8.76 -23.47 -13.25
CA ASP A 316 8.78 -24.66 -12.40
C ASP A 316 8.92 -24.34 -10.88
N ASP A 317 9.33 -23.11 -10.52
CA ASP A 317 9.55 -22.67 -9.13
C ASP A 317 8.41 -21.82 -8.55
N ARG A 318 7.26 -21.74 -9.22
CA ARG A 318 6.11 -20.93 -8.77
C ARG A 318 5.32 -21.63 -7.67
N VAL A 319 5.88 -21.76 -6.50
CA VAL A 319 5.14 -22.12 -5.30
C VAL A 319 4.52 -20.87 -4.73
N SER A 320 3.18 -20.81 -4.73
CA SER A 320 2.47 -19.64 -4.22
C SER A 320 2.37 -19.63 -2.70
N MET A 321 2.29 -20.82 -2.08
CA MET A 321 2.01 -20.95 -0.64
C MET A 321 2.70 -22.15 -0.02
N ARG A 322 3.03 -22.05 1.28
CA ARG A 322 3.57 -23.12 2.11
C ARG A 322 2.74 -23.22 3.37
N LEU A 323 2.14 -24.39 3.62
CA LEU A 323 1.30 -24.65 4.79
C LEU A 323 1.94 -25.69 5.68
N GLY A 324 2.26 -25.32 6.92
CA GLY A 324 2.62 -26.26 7.99
C GLY A 324 1.44 -27.12 8.41
N GLY A 325 1.70 -28.23 9.08
CA GLY A 325 0.63 -29.11 9.55
C GLY A 325 -0.32 -28.39 10.51
N GLY A 326 -1.61 -28.51 10.28
CA GLY A 326 -2.68 -27.82 10.99
C GLY A 326 -2.94 -26.39 10.56
N ASP A 327 -2.13 -25.85 9.65
CA ASP A 327 -2.31 -24.45 9.16
C ASP A 327 -3.39 -24.37 8.08
N SER A 328 -4.01 -23.21 8.02
CA SER A 328 -4.91 -22.81 6.95
C SER A 328 -4.51 -21.45 6.41
N THR A 329 -4.66 -21.26 5.11
CA THR A 329 -4.47 -19.97 4.45
C THR A 329 -5.54 -19.77 3.39
N PHE A 330 -5.59 -18.61 2.75
CA PHE A 330 -6.57 -18.36 1.70
C PHE A 330 -5.96 -17.55 0.56
N GLU A 331 -6.54 -17.75 -0.62
CA GLU A 331 -6.32 -16.95 -1.82
C GLU A 331 -7.60 -16.19 -2.15
N ILE A 332 -7.46 -14.96 -2.63
CA ILE A 332 -8.58 -14.07 -2.93
C ILE A 332 -8.87 -14.09 -4.42
N LEU A 333 -10.10 -14.40 -4.78
CA LEU A 333 -10.59 -14.26 -6.15
C LEU A 333 -11.36 -12.95 -6.27
N THR A 334 -10.73 -11.95 -6.90
CA THR A 334 -11.28 -10.60 -7.05
C THR A 334 -12.32 -10.53 -8.17
N PRO A 335 -13.40 -9.71 -8.02
CA PRO A 335 -14.28 -9.43 -9.13
C PRO A 335 -13.56 -8.70 -10.26
N LEU A 336 -13.72 -9.19 -11.48
CA LEU A 336 -13.11 -8.59 -12.66
C LEU A 336 -13.98 -7.49 -13.25
N PHE A 337 -13.33 -6.43 -13.75
CA PHE A 337 -14.01 -5.39 -14.53
C PHE A 337 -14.44 -5.87 -15.93
N PHE A 338 -13.74 -6.90 -16.45
CA PHE A 338 -13.91 -7.40 -17.81
C PHE A 338 -13.70 -8.92 -17.79
N GLY A 339 -14.68 -9.67 -17.42
CA GLY A 339 -14.60 -11.14 -17.39
C GLY A 339 -15.69 -11.66 -16.47
N ASP A 340 -16.27 -12.76 -16.86
CA ASP A 340 -17.42 -13.32 -16.15
C ASP A 340 -17.01 -14.51 -15.28
N GLU A 341 -15.89 -15.17 -15.57
CA GLU A 341 -15.48 -16.42 -14.96
C GLU A 341 -13.97 -16.46 -14.71
N ILE A 342 -13.58 -16.91 -13.54
CA ILE A 342 -12.19 -17.19 -13.18
C ILE A 342 -12.04 -18.71 -13.12
N THR A 343 -11.11 -19.25 -13.89
CA THR A 343 -10.74 -20.66 -13.81
C THR A 343 -9.53 -20.78 -12.89
N THR A 344 -9.70 -21.46 -11.76
CA THR A 344 -8.66 -21.67 -10.76
C THR A 344 -8.14 -23.09 -10.82
N THR A 345 -6.83 -23.25 -10.90
CA THR A 345 -6.13 -24.51 -10.79
C THR A 345 -5.35 -24.55 -9.48
N VAL A 346 -5.65 -25.51 -8.62
CA VAL A 346 -4.94 -25.78 -7.36
C VAL A 346 -4.07 -27.00 -7.57
N THR A 347 -2.77 -26.87 -7.45
CA THR A 347 -1.80 -27.96 -7.58
C THR A 347 -1.15 -28.23 -6.23
N ASN A 348 -1.24 -29.47 -5.78
CA ASN A 348 -0.49 -29.96 -4.62
C ASN A 348 0.89 -30.43 -5.09
N LEU A 349 1.94 -29.71 -4.71
CA LEU A 349 3.31 -30.02 -5.10
C LEU A 349 4.02 -30.99 -4.16
N ASP A 350 3.35 -31.41 -3.08
CA ASP A 350 3.88 -32.40 -2.16
C ASP A 350 3.70 -33.82 -2.70
N ASP A 351 4.64 -34.72 -2.37
CA ASP A 351 4.65 -36.11 -2.86
C ASP A 351 3.92 -37.08 -1.91
N SER A 352 3.53 -36.65 -0.71
CA SER A 352 3.06 -37.53 0.38
C SER A 352 1.81 -37.05 1.10
N LEU A 353 1.60 -35.76 1.19
CA LEU A 353 0.53 -35.14 1.97
C LEU A 353 -0.66 -34.75 1.08
N THR A 354 -1.87 -34.88 1.61
CA THR A 354 -3.10 -34.47 0.93
C THR A 354 -3.48 -33.06 1.33
N LEU A 355 -3.66 -32.18 0.33
CA LEU A 355 -4.16 -30.82 0.55
C LEU A 355 -5.69 -30.84 0.59
N GLN A 356 -6.29 -30.14 1.53
CA GLN A 356 -7.72 -29.86 1.58
C GLN A 356 -8.00 -28.42 1.16
N TYR A 357 -9.13 -28.19 0.47
CA TYR A 357 -9.57 -26.83 0.17
C TYR A 357 -11.09 -26.69 0.10
N THR A 358 -11.55 -25.46 0.25
CA THR A 358 -12.93 -25.08 -0.03
C THR A 358 -12.98 -23.71 -0.71
N VAL A 359 -14.09 -23.42 -1.40
CA VAL A 359 -14.32 -22.13 -2.03
C VAL A 359 -15.57 -21.50 -1.43
N VAL A 360 -15.44 -20.33 -0.87
CA VAL A 360 -16.53 -19.64 -0.18
C VAL A 360 -16.62 -18.18 -0.64
N GLU A 361 -17.84 -17.63 -0.71
CA GLU A 361 -18.02 -16.19 -0.84
C GLU A 361 -17.52 -15.50 0.44
N VAL A 362 -16.83 -14.37 0.29
CA VAL A 362 -16.24 -13.64 1.44
C VAL A 362 -17.25 -13.33 2.53
N GLU A 363 -18.50 -12.98 2.17
CA GLU A 363 -19.56 -12.71 3.16
C GLU A 363 -19.90 -13.93 3.99
N ASN A 364 -19.74 -15.14 3.46
CA ASN A 364 -20.03 -16.41 4.12
C ASN A 364 -18.84 -16.95 4.93
N SER A 365 -17.63 -16.38 4.76
CA SER A 365 -16.42 -16.78 5.49
C SER A 365 -16.27 -16.07 6.85
N ILE A 366 -17.05 -15.01 7.10
CA ILE A 366 -16.88 -14.11 8.24
C ILE A 366 -16.88 -14.88 9.58
N ASP A 367 -17.81 -15.80 9.75
CA ASP A 367 -17.96 -16.54 11.01
C ASP A 367 -16.86 -17.59 11.22
N SER A 368 -16.12 -17.95 10.16
CA SER A 368 -15.00 -18.93 10.22
C SER A 368 -13.65 -18.29 10.54
N MET A 369 -13.59 -16.97 10.73
CA MET A 369 -12.38 -16.21 11.07
C MET A 369 -12.42 -15.80 12.54
N ASP A 370 -11.62 -16.42 13.38
CA ASP A 370 -11.53 -16.12 14.81
C ASP A 370 -10.09 -15.94 15.26
N GLY A 371 -9.79 -14.77 15.83
CA GLY A 371 -8.49 -14.45 16.42
C GLY A 371 -7.31 -14.48 15.44
N GLY A 372 -7.56 -14.27 14.14
CA GLY A 372 -6.54 -14.34 13.10
C GLY A 372 -6.33 -15.73 12.52
N LYS A 373 -7.10 -16.70 12.99
CA LYS A 373 -7.06 -18.09 12.51
C LYS A 373 -8.33 -18.43 11.74
N ILE A 374 -8.16 -19.29 10.73
CA ILE A 374 -9.29 -19.89 10.04
C ILE A 374 -9.78 -21.06 10.87
N ASP A 375 -11.04 -21.03 11.30
CA ASP A 375 -11.69 -22.18 11.91
C ASP A 375 -12.08 -23.20 10.84
N TRP A 376 -11.11 -24.06 10.49
CA TRP A 376 -11.32 -25.10 9.49
C TRP A 376 -12.44 -26.06 9.86
N LYS A 377 -12.59 -26.36 11.14
CA LYS A 377 -13.65 -27.24 11.64
C LYS A 377 -15.04 -26.70 11.34
N MET A 378 -15.22 -25.40 11.52
CA MET A 378 -16.47 -24.72 11.18
C MET A 378 -16.74 -24.75 9.68
N LEU A 379 -15.70 -24.65 8.86
CA LEU A 379 -15.82 -24.78 7.41
C LEU A 379 -16.22 -26.21 6.99
N GLU A 380 -15.63 -27.23 7.59
CA GLU A 380 -15.99 -28.63 7.35
C GLU A 380 -17.48 -28.93 7.66
N GLU A 381 -18.04 -28.30 8.68
CA GLU A 381 -19.45 -28.47 9.05
C GLU A 381 -20.42 -27.77 8.08
N ASN A 382 -19.99 -26.70 7.43
CA ASN A 382 -20.88 -25.80 6.67
C ASN A 382 -20.58 -25.72 5.19
N GLN A 383 -19.44 -26.20 4.70
CA GLN A 383 -18.98 -26.08 3.33
C GLN A 383 -18.61 -27.45 2.73
N ILE A 384 -18.52 -27.50 1.41
CA ILE A 384 -18.02 -28.67 0.70
C ILE A 384 -16.50 -28.61 0.70
N ILE A 385 -15.88 -29.64 1.29
CA ILE A 385 -14.43 -29.76 1.30
C ILE A 385 -13.99 -30.65 0.16
N TYR A 386 -12.99 -30.18 -0.57
CA TYR A 386 -12.35 -30.88 -1.65
C TYR A 386 -10.94 -31.32 -1.22
N SER A 387 -10.44 -32.41 -1.82
CA SER A 387 -9.09 -32.91 -1.54
C SER A 387 -8.30 -32.99 -2.84
N VAL A 388 -7.04 -32.54 -2.79
CA VAL A 388 -6.07 -32.67 -3.88
C VAL A 388 -4.98 -33.65 -3.40
N LEU A 389 -4.87 -34.78 -4.06
CA LEU A 389 -3.90 -35.81 -3.70
C LEU A 389 -2.46 -35.34 -3.99
N PRO A 390 -1.46 -36.01 -3.40
CA PRO A 390 -0.06 -35.69 -3.66
C PRO A 390 0.27 -35.69 -5.16
N GLY A 391 0.89 -34.61 -5.63
CA GLY A 391 1.28 -34.43 -7.03
C GLY A 391 0.13 -34.20 -8.03
N GLU A 392 -1.11 -34.09 -7.56
CA GLU A 392 -2.28 -33.86 -8.42
C GLU A 392 -2.65 -32.38 -8.50
N GLU A 393 -3.44 -32.07 -9.54
CA GLU A 393 -4.07 -30.76 -9.72
C GLU A 393 -5.58 -30.88 -9.79
N MET A 394 -6.29 -29.87 -9.30
CA MET A 394 -7.73 -29.74 -9.39
C MET A 394 -8.09 -28.40 -10.01
N GLN A 395 -8.98 -28.42 -10.98
CA GLN A 395 -9.45 -27.23 -11.68
C GLN A 395 -10.93 -27.01 -11.38
N PHE A 396 -11.30 -25.77 -11.11
CA PHE A 396 -12.69 -25.34 -10.95
C PHE A 396 -12.88 -23.91 -11.47
N SER A 397 -14.12 -23.53 -11.73
CA SER A 397 -14.46 -22.19 -12.18
C SER A 397 -15.41 -21.50 -11.21
N THR A 398 -15.20 -20.20 -11.02
CA THR A 398 -16.06 -19.33 -10.22
C THR A 398 -16.54 -18.14 -11.04
N ASN A 399 -17.82 -17.80 -10.89
CA ASN A 399 -18.39 -16.60 -11.49
C ASN A 399 -18.15 -15.41 -10.52
N ASN A 400 -17.26 -14.51 -10.90
CA ASN A 400 -16.83 -13.40 -10.05
C ASN A 400 -17.27 -12.02 -10.55
N THR A 401 -18.39 -11.92 -11.25
CA THR A 401 -18.85 -10.64 -11.85
C THR A 401 -19.01 -9.50 -10.83
N ASN A 402 -19.41 -9.80 -9.59
CA ASN A 402 -19.57 -8.78 -8.52
C ASN A 402 -19.31 -9.34 -7.12
N THR A 403 -18.82 -10.57 -7.02
CA THR A 403 -18.70 -11.30 -5.75
C THR A 403 -17.25 -11.68 -5.51
N TRP A 404 -16.77 -11.39 -4.32
CA TRP A 404 -15.45 -11.81 -3.84
C TRP A 404 -15.53 -13.23 -3.30
N HIS A 405 -14.59 -14.08 -3.69
CA HIS A 405 -14.48 -15.45 -3.19
C HIS A 405 -13.13 -15.65 -2.51
N LEU A 406 -13.09 -16.58 -1.56
CA LEU A 406 -11.87 -17.09 -0.95
C LEU A 406 -11.72 -18.56 -1.34
N VAL A 407 -10.54 -18.91 -1.82
CA VAL A 407 -10.09 -20.32 -1.90
C VAL A 407 -9.32 -20.55 -0.62
N ILE A 408 -9.93 -21.24 0.33
CA ILE A 408 -9.31 -21.55 1.62
C ILE A 408 -8.64 -22.91 1.51
N LEU A 409 -7.36 -22.95 1.87
CA LEU A 409 -6.51 -24.15 1.84
C LEU A 409 -6.20 -24.59 3.26
N HIS A 410 -6.08 -25.90 3.46
CA HIS A 410 -5.75 -26.49 4.77
C HIS A 410 -4.83 -27.69 4.62
N ASN A 411 -3.85 -27.78 5.51
CA ASN A 411 -2.99 -28.94 5.70
C ASN A 411 -3.43 -29.70 6.97
N ASP A 412 -4.06 -30.87 6.81
CA ASP A 412 -4.58 -31.69 7.91
C ASP A 412 -3.48 -32.48 8.65
N ALA A 413 -2.21 -32.34 8.30
CA ALA A 413 -1.10 -32.98 8.99
C ALA A 413 -1.02 -32.51 10.44
N LYS A 414 -0.58 -33.40 11.34
CA LYS A 414 -0.52 -33.11 12.78
C LYS A 414 0.78 -32.46 13.22
N ASP A 415 1.84 -32.65 12.43
CA ASP A 415 3.16 -32.10 12.71
C ASP A 415 3.33 -30.80 11.93
N VAL A 416 3.65 -29.72 12.62
CA VAL A 416 3.88 -28.39 12.03
C VAL A 416 5.03 -28.41 11.00
N ASP A 417 5.99 -29.33 11.17
CA ASP A 417 7.11 -29.50 10.26
C ASP A 417 6.72 -30.23 8.95
N GLU A 418 5.52 -30.81 8.87
CA GLU A 418 4.96 -31.39 7.66
C GLU A 418 4.35 -30.30 6.77
N VAL A 419 5.15 -29.73 5.87
CA VAL A 419 4.80 -28.57 5.06
C VAL A 419 4.35 -29.01 3.66
N ILE A 420 3.13 -28.62 3.28
CA ILE A 420 2.64 -28.76 1.89
C ILE A 420 3.04 -27.51 1.10
N GLU A 421 3.62 -27.70 -0.08
CA GLU A 421 3.80 -26.65 -1.06
C GLU A 421 2.63 -26.68 -2.07
N VAL A 422 1.99 -25.52 -2.24
CA VAL A 422 0.78 -25.38 -3.07
C VAL A 422 1.02 -24.34 -4.14
N ARG A 423 0.58 -24.65 -5.36
CA ARG A 423 0.49 -23.68 -6.46
C ARG A 423 -0.96 -23.41 -6.76
N ILE A 424 -1.34 -22.15 -6.79
CA ILE A 424 -2.63 -21.70 -7.30
C ILE A 424 -2.39 -20.88 -8.56
N ILE A 425 -3.15 -21.19 -9.62
CA ILE A 425 -3.14 -20.42 -10.85
C ILE A 425 -4.58 -20.02 -11.14
N ASN A 426 -4.81 -18.71 -11.23
CA ASN A 426 -6.08 -18.13 -11.59
C ASN A 426 -6.03 -17.64 -13.05
N ASP A 427 -6.80 -18.24 -13.92
CA ASP A 427 -6.96 -17.80 -15.30
C ASP A 427 -8.21 -16.92 -15.40
N TYR A 428 -7.97 -15.66 -15.67
CA TYR A 428 -9.03 -14.63 -15.77
C TYR A 428 -9.58 -14.47 -17.20
N GLY A 429 -9.11 -15.29 -18.15
CA GLY A 429 -9.57 -15.22 -19.54
C GLY A 429 -9.27 -13.89 -20.25
N ASP A 430 -8.42 -13.02 -19.69
CA ASP A 430 -8.09 -11.69 -20.24
C ASP A 430 -6.63 -11.64 -20.71
N ASP A 431 -6.41 -11.92 -21.99
CA ASP A 431 -5.08 -11.89 -22.61
C ASP A 431 -4.45 -10.48 -22.66
N ASP A 432 -5.26 -9.44 -22.52
CA ASP A 432 -4.82 -8.03 -22.62
C ASP A 432 -4.36 -7.43 -21.29
N SER A 433 -4.47 -8.16 -20.18
CA SER A 433 -4.21 -7.62 -18.81
C SER A 433 -2.82 -7.02 -18.67
N MET A 434 -1.79 -7.69 -19.19
CA MET A 434 -0.41 -7.20 -19.15
C MET A 434 -0.26 -5.88 -19.91
N GLY A 435 -0.87 -5.75 -21.09
CA GLY A 435 -0.86 -4.52 -21.89
C GLY A 435 -1.57 -3.36 -21.14
N LYS A 436 -2.70 -3.65 -20.52
CA LYS A 436 -3.47 -2.68 -19.70
C LYS A 436 -2.65 -2.24 -18.47
N ALA A 437 -2.02 -3.18 -17.76
CA ALA A 437 -1.19 -2.89 -16.60
C ALA A 437 0.02 -2.01 -16.96
N ILE A 438 0.72 -2.33 -18.04
CA ILE A 438 1.82 -1.49 -18.56
C ILE A 438 1.30 -0.09 -18.91
N ALA A 439 0.20 0.02 -19.66
CA ALA A 439 -0.36 1.30 -20.07
C ALA A 439 -0.75 2.17 -18.87
N LEU A 440 -1.38 1.60 -17.85
CA LEU A 440 -1.75 2.31 -16.61
C LEU A 440 -0.52 2.70 -15.77
N SER A 441 0.61 2.01 -15.91
CA SER A 441 1.84 2.27 -15.18
C SER A 441 2.75 3.32 -15.87
N ILE A 442 2.58 3.61 -17.16
CA ILE A 442 3.39 4.61 -17.86
C ILE A 442 3.40 5.98 -17.18
N PRO A 443 2.25 6.56 -16.75
CA PRO A 443 2.26 7.85 -16.05
C PRO A 443 3.09 7.80 -14.76
N SER A 444 3.07 6.70 -14.04
CA SER A 444 3.84 6.44 -12.81
C SER A 444 5.34 6.35 -13.10
N MET A 445 5.72 5.60 -14.13
CA MET A 445 7.12 5.48 -14.57
C MET A 445 7.67 6.83 -15.02
N TRP A 446 6.88 7.61 -15.76
CA TRP A 446 7.25 8.97 -16.15
C TRP A 446 7.41 9.90 -14.95
N MET A 447 6.48 9.86 -14.00
CA MET A 447 6.55 10.64 -12.78
C MET A 447 7.80 10.27 -11.97
N THR A 448 8.13 9.00 -11.88
CA THR A 448 9.36 8.52 -11.22
C THR A 448 10.60 9.09 -11.90
N GLY A 449 10.67 9.02 -13.23
CA GLY A 449 11.75 9.60 -14.01
C GLY A 449 11.87 11.12 -13.80
N PHE A 450 10.75 11.84 -13.80
CA PHE A 450 10.69 13.27 -13.55
C PHE A 450 11.21 13.65 -12.15
N VAL A 451 10.70 12.98 -11.14
CA VAL A 451 11.10 13.22 -9.73
C VAL A 451 12.58 12.98 -9.53
N ILE A 452 13.08 11.82 -9.97
CA ILE A 452 14.50 11.46 -9.82
C ILE A 452 15.39 12.41 -10.63
N HIS A 453 15.05 12.68 -11.90
CA HIS A 453 15.79 13.61 -12.74
C HIS A 453 15.89 14.97 -12.06
N ARG A 454 14.79 15.48 -11.54
CA ARG A 454 14.76 16.78 -10.86
C ARG A 454 15.64 16.82 -9.60
N LEU A 455 15.54 15.80 -8.73
CA LEU A 455 16.36 15.72 -7.51
C LEU A 455 17.86 15.58 -7.84
N VAL A 456 18.19 14.80 -8.88
CA VAL A 456 19.58 14.67 -9.37
C VAL A 456 20.11 16.01 -9.88
N ARG A 457 19.32 16.75 -10.65
CA ARG A 457 19.70 18.09 -11.16
C ARG A 457 19.98 19.07 -10.03
N LEU A 458 19.13 19.11 -9.00
CA LEU A 458 19.36 19.91 -7.79
C LEU A 458 20.67 19.56 -7.13
N LYS A 459 20.99 18.26 -7.01
CA LYS A 459 22.24 17.81 -6.44
C LYS A 459 23.45 18.16 -7.28
N MET A 460 23.36 18.02 -8.61
CA MET A 460 24.43 18.39 -9.55
C MET A 460 24.70 19.89 -9.55
N ALA A 461 23.70 20.73 -9.33
CA ALA A 461 23.85 22.18 -9.18
C ALA A 461 24.47 22.58 -7.82
N GLY A 462 24.92 21.62 -7.02
CA GLY A 462 25.57 21.86 -5.72
C GLY A 462 24.61 22.18 -4.59
N ARG A 463 23.30 22.04 -4.79
CA ARG A 463 22.32 22.26 -3.74
C ARG A 463 22.17 21.03 -2.84
N SER A 464 21.97 21.27 -1.57
CA SER A 464 21.55 20.22 -0.66
C SER A 464 20.06 19.91 -0.87
N LEU A 465 19.70 18.63 -1.04
CA LEU A 465 18.29 18.21 -1.11
C LEU A 465 17.51 18.53 0.17
N LEU A 466 18.25 18.69 1.27
CA LEU A 466 17.71 19.11 2.58
C LEU A 466 17.79 20.62 2.79
N ASP A 467 18.05 21.39 1.73
CA ASP A 467 18.07 22.85 1.84
C ASP A 467 16.68 23.39 2.14
N SER A 468 16.63 24.39 3.01
CA SER A 468 15.37 25.03 3.38
C SER A 468 14.83 25.97 2.31
N THR A 469 15.66 26.36 1.35
CA THR A 469 15.27 27.28 0.28
C THR A 469 14.67 26.51 -0.89
N PRO A 470 13.37 26.69 -1.21
CA PRO A 470 12.78 26.06 -2.40
C PRO A 470 13.48 26.50 -3.68
N SER A 471 13.64 25.57 -4.62
CA SER A 471 14.21 25.86 -5.92
C SER A 471 13.15 25.92 -7.01
N HIS A 472 13.44 26.67 -8.07
CA HIS A 472 12.62 26.65 -9.29
C HIS A 472 12.87 25.37 -10.09
N LEU A 473 11.86 24.86 -10.80
CA LEU A 473 12.00 23.66 -11.65
C LEU A 473 13.06 23.81 -12.74
N TRP A 474 13.26 25.05 -13.22
CA TRP A 474 14.05 25.38 -14.40
C TRP A 474 15.25 26.27 -14.09
N GLU A 475 15.52 26.57 -12.80
CA GLU A 475 16.54 27.54 -12.38
C GLU A 475 17.97 27.14 -12.75
N GLU A 476 18.22 25.86 -12.94
CA GLU A 476 19.56 25.27 -12.97
C GLU A 476 19.96 24.75 -14.37
N GLU A 477 19.29 25.24 -15.41
CA GLU A 477 19.59 24.86 -16.80
C GLU A 477 20.28 25.94 -17.59
#